data_2f04d5b6e50bed748de604c0e0dbea71
#
_entry.id   2f04d5b6e50bed748de604c0e0dbea71
#
_cell.length_a   1.000
_cell.length_b   1.000
_cell.length_c   1.000
_cell.angle_alpha   90.00
_cell.angle_beta   90.00
_cell.angle_gamma   90.00
#
_symmetry.space_group_name_H-M   'P 1'
#
loop_
_entity.id
_entity.type
_entity.pdbx_description
1 polymer ?
#
loop_
_entity_poly.entity_id
_entity_poly.type
_entity_poly.pdbx_seq_one_letter_code
_entity_poly.pdbx_strand_id
1 'polypeptide(L)'
;DIFFFFFADEPELLHKAARRMADICQSLIDQLTEKQLFDAYEPTVHCTGAYTDELPQDKEKNVRPGDVWTFGLAQMLGSVSPQMFEEYEVEYVKPLLEQFGLVYYGCCEPLHNRIDYIRKIKNVRKISMSPWADIRAGAEHIHGDYVISRKPNPAYLAAASFDPELVRRELQETCRAAKENGCTCELILKDVSTVQYHLER
;
A
#
# COMPACT_ATOMS: atom_id res chain seq x y z
N ASP A 1 12.24 11.61 14.99
CA ASP A 1 12.48 10.73 15.91
C ASP A 1 11.92 10.93 17.33
N ILE A 2 11.61 12.16 17.75
CA ILE A 2 10.93 12.40 19.05
C ILE A 2 9.55 11.72 19.09
N PHE A 3 8.87 11.58 17.95
CA PHE A 3 7.58 10.90 17.82
C PHE A 3 7.60 9.48 18.39
N PHE A 4 8.67 8.72 18.18
CA PHE A 4 8.74 7.34 18.67
C PHE A 4 8.83 7.20 20.18
N PHE A 5 9.27 8.24 20.89
CA PHE A 5 9.26 8.22 22.36
C PHE A 5 7.84 8.24 22.93
N PHE A 6 6.88 8.85 22.22
CA PHE A 6 5.50 8.90 22.67
C PHE A 6 4.85 7.52 22.79
N PHE A 7 5.33 6.50 22.06
CA PHE A 7 4.81 5.14 22.25
C PHE A 7 5.11 4.57 23.64
N ALA A 8 6.19 5.01 24.28
CA ALA A 8 6.55 4.60 25.63
C ALA A 8 6.06 5.59 26.69
N ASP A 9 6.19 6.89 26.39
CA ASP A 9 5.99 7.95 27.38
C ASP A 9 4.54 8.43 27.45
N GLU A 10 3.82 8.48 26.32
CA GLU A 10 2.49 9.05 26.20
C GLU A 10 1.56 8.21 25.26
N PRO A 11 1.40 6.89 25.47
CA PRO A 11 0.62 6.03 24.59
C PRO A 11 -0.84 6.48 24.44
N GLU A 12 -1.46 6.98 25.53
CA GLU A 12 -2.82 7.48 25.51
C GLU A 12 -2.99 8.70 24.59
N LEU A 13 -1.96 9.55 24.51
CA LEU A 13 -1.95 10.70 23.60
C LEU A 13 -1.94 10.22 22.14
N LEU A 14 -1.15 9.18 21.82
CA LEU A 14 -1.11 8.59 20.48
C LEU A 14 -2.45 7.96 20.10
N HIS A 15 -3.08 7.22 21.00
CA HIS A 15 -4.42 6.66 20.77
C HIS A 15 -5.45 7.76 20.53
N LYS A 16 -5.40 8.85 21.32
CA LYS A 16 -6.28 10.01 21.14
C LYS A 16 -6.05 10.69 19.78
N ALA A 17 -4.80 10.83 19.37
CA ALA A 17 -4.44 11.40 18.07
C ALA A 17 -4.92 10.51 16.90
N ALA A 18 -4.65 9.20 16.96
CA ALA A 18 -5.08 8.23 15.94
C ALA A 18 -6.61 8.20 15.81
N ARG A 19 -7.35 8.18 16.93
CA ARG A 19 -8.82 8.28 16.94
C ARG A 19 -9.30 9.56 16.29
N ARG A 20 -8.69 10.71 16.64
CA ARG A 20 -9.07 11.99 16.06
C ARG A 20 -8.83 12.03 14.55
N MET A 21 -7.74 11.44 14.07
CA MET A 21 -7.47 11.33 12.64
C MET A 21 -8.50 10.43 11.96
N ALA A 22 -8.83 9.27 12.55
CA ALA A 22 -9.87 8.40 12.04
C ALA A 22 -11.24 9.09 11.95
N ASP A 23 -11.62 9.85 12.96
CA ASP A 23 -12.88 10.63 12.99
C ASP A 23 -12.91 11.70 11.87
N ILE A 24 -11.78 12.34 11.59
CA ILE A 24 -11.66 13.32 10.50
C ILE A 24 -11.83 12.62 9.15
N CYS A 25 -11.16 11.47 8.93
CA CYS A 25 -11.30 10.69 7.72
C CYS A 25 -12.74 10.19 7.54
N GLN A 26 -13.39 9.70 8.60
CA GLN A 26 -14.80 9.29 8.54
C GLN A 26 -15.69 10.46 8.14
N SER A 27 -15.52 11.62 8.76
CA SER A 27 -16.30 12.81 8.41
C SER A 27 -16.10 13.23 6.95
N LEU A 28 -14.89 13.05 6.39
CA LEU A 28 -14.64 13.31 4.98
C LEU A 28 -15.38 12.31 4.07
N ILE A 29 -15.32 11.01 4.39
CA ILE A 29 -16.05 9.96 3.66
C ILE A 29 -17.54 10.25 3.66
N ASP A 30 -18.12 10.61 4.81
CA ASP A 30 -19.53 10.94 4.96
C ASP A 30 -19.91 12.13 4.09
N GLN A 31 -19.14 13.20 4.11
CA GLN A 31 -19.38 14.41 3.30
C GLN A 31 -19.27 14.12 1.79
N LEU A 32 -18.28 13.34 1.35
CA LEU A 32 -18.14 12.95 -0.05
C LEU A 32 -19.31 12.08 -0.49
N THR A 33 -19.78 11.19 0.37
CA THR A 33 -20.95 10.34 0.12
C THR A 33 -22.23 11.17 0.01
N GLU A 34 -22.48 12.07 0.96
CA GLU A 34 -23.66 12.94 0.98
C GLU A 34 -23.72 13.84 -0.26
N LYS A 35 -22.58 14.41 -0.65
CA LYS A 35 -22.46 15.31 -1.79
C LYS A 35 -22.33 14.58 -3.14
N GLN A 36 -22.30 13.24 -3.13
CA GLN A 36 -22.13 12.39 -4.34
C GLN A 36 -20.87 12.75 -5.15
N LEU A 37 -19.73 12.88 -4.46
CA LEU A 37 -18.44 13.30 -5.04
C LEU A 37 -17.48 12.14 -5.31
N PHE A 38 -17.93 10.88 -5.16
CA PHE A 38 -17.15 9.74 -5.63
C PHE A 38 -17.32 9.53 -7.13
N ASP A 39 -16.23 9.12 -7.79
CA ASP A 39 -16.19 8.75 -9.19
C ASP A 39 -15.84 7.27 -9.31
N ALA A 40 -16.65 6.52 -10.09
CA ALA A 40 -16.39 5.10 -10.32
C ALA A 40 -15.23 4.88 -11.31
N TYR A 41 -14.95 5.84 -12.19
CA TYR A 41 -13.86 5.77 -13.14
C TYR A 41 -12.57 6.34 -12.55
N GLU A 42 -11.82 5.49 -11.87
CA GLU A 42 -10.50 5.83 -11.32
C GLU A 42 -9.45 4.89 -11.92
N PRO A 43 -8.64 5.35 -12.89
CA PRO A 43 -7.66 4.49 -13.55
C PRO A 43 -6.47 4.13 -12.67
N THR A 44 -6.28 4.87 -11.57
CA THR A 44 -5.15 4.68 -10.65
C THR A 44 -5.60 4.78 -9.21
N VAL A 45 -4.99 3.97 -8.34
CA VAL A 45 -5.09 4.10 -6.91
C VAL A 45 -3.71 4.30 -6.32
N HIS A 46 -3.48 5.45 -5.69
CA HIS A 46 -2.17 5.85 -5.16
C HIS A 46 -1.08 5.82 -6.25
N CYS A 47 -0.32 4.73 -6.38
CA CYS A 47 0.78 4.59 -7.33
C CYS A 47 0.66 3.35 -8.24
N THR A 48 -0.53 2.76 -8.35
CA THR A 48 -0.78 1.55 -9.14
C THR A 48 -2.06 1.69 -9.95
N GLY A 49 -2.23 0.85 -10.98
CA GLY A 49 -3.48 0.78 -11.72
C GLY A 49 -4.63 0.25 -10.86
N ALA A 50 -5.80 0.87 -10.99
CA ALA A 50 -7.04 0.51 -10.28
C ALA A 50 -7.94 -0.43 -11.11
N TYR A 51 -7.36 -1.17 -12.04
CA TYR A 51 -8.11 -2.04 -12.95
C TYR A 51 -8.72 -3.22 -12.21
N THR A 52 -10.03 -3.43 -12.42
CA THR A 52 -10.78 -4.57 -11.89
C THR A 52 -12.10 -4.70 -12.65
N ASP A 53 -12.64 -5.90 -12.72
CA ASP A 53 -14.01 -6.21 -13.19
C ASP A 53 -14.98 -6.47 -12.02
N GLU A 54 -14.50 -6.35 -10.77
CA GLU A 54 -15.30 -6.58 -9.56
C GLU A 54 -16.07 -5.33 -9.11
N LEU A 55 -15.67 -4.15 -9.57
CA LEU A 55 -16.32 -2.89 -9.25
C LEU A 55 -16.95 -2.28 -10.50
N PRO A 56 -18.04 -1.51 -10.36
CA PRO A 56 -18.68 -0.86 -11.50
C PRO A 56 -17.73 0.15 -12.15
N GLN A 57 -17.57 0.07 -13.49
CA GLN A 57 -16.68 0.94 -14.27
C GLN A 57 -17.43 2.08 -14.98
N ASP A 58 -18.75 1.98 -15.08
CA ASP A 58 -19.63 2.88 -15.84
C ASP A 58 -20.73 3.52 -14.99
N LYS A 59 -20.58 3.50 -13.68
CA LYS A 59 -21.56 4.06 -12.75
C LYS A 59 -21.40 5.59 -12.68
N GLU A 60 -22.23 6.30 -13.43
CA GLU A 60 -22.19 7.76 -13.53
C GLU A 60 -22.85 8.51 -12.36
N LYS A 61 -23.74 7.85 -11.60
CA LYS A 61 -24.51 8.48 -10.53
C LYS A 61 -24.60 7.62 -9.29
N ASN A 62 -24.74 8.27 -8.15
CA ASN A 62 -24.86 7.62 -6.85
C ASN A 62 -23.69 6.67 -6.54
N VAL A 63 -22.47 7.01 -6.98
CA VAL A 63 -21.25 6.29 -6.65
C VAL A 63 -21.02 6.39 -5.15
N ARG A 64 -20.73 5.26 -4.52
CA ARG A 64 -20.50 5.14 -3.07
C ARG A 64 -19.11 4.59 -2.80
N PRO A 65 -18.60 4.71 -1.57
CA PRO A 65 -17.30 4.12 -1.21
C PRO A 65 -17.15 2.67 -1.64
N GLY A 66 -18.19 1.84 -1.48
CA GLY A 66 -18.18 0.43 -1.90
C GLY A 66 -18.05 0.18 -3.40
N ASP A 67 -18.21 1.20 -4.24
CA ASP A 67 -18.09 1.11 -5.69
C ASP A 67 -16.68 1.46 -6.20
N VAL A 68 -15.78 1.92 -5.34
CA VAL A 68 -14.48 2.47 -5.75
C VAL A 68 -13.33 1.88 -4.95
N TRP A 69 -12.11 2.06 -5.48
CA TRP A 69 -10.88 1.77 -4.78
C TRP A 69 -10.57 2.84 -3.73
N THR A 70 -9.84 2.41 -2.69
CA THR A 70 -9.12 3.32 -1.80
C THR A 70 -7.72 2.77 -1.50
N PHE A 71 -6.94 3.53 -0.73
CA PHE A 71 -5.64 3.06 -0.26
C PHE A 71 -5.44 3.35 1.23
N GLY A 72 -4.64 2.49 1.87
CA GLY A 72 -4.11 2.70 3.21
C GLY A 72 -2.58 2.68 3.17
N LEU A 73 -1.93 3.39 4.08
CA LEU A 73 -0.48 3.38 4.19
C LEU A 73 -0.04 3.72 5.62
N ALA A 74 0.91 2.97 6.12
CA ALA A 74 1.40 3.11 7.48
C ALA A 74 2.54 4.12 7.63
N GLN A 75 3.31 4.36 6.56
CA GLN A 75 4.46 5.29 6.55
C GLN A 75 5.36 5.15 7.80
N MET A 76 5.28 6.10 8.74
CA MET A 76 6.08 6.11 9.96
C MET A 76 5.86 4.85 10.81
N LEU A 77 4.64 4.34 10.87
CA LEU A 77 4.30 3.11 11.61
C LEU A 77 4.88 1.83 10.97
N GLY A 78 5.45 1.95 9.76
CA GLY A 78 6.30 0.92 9.19
C GLY A 78 7.58 0.65 9.99
N SER A 79 8.00 1.57 10.84
CA SER A 79 9.24 1.47 11.66
C SER A 79 9.02 0.97 13.10
N VAL A 80 7.77 0.80 13.54
CA VAL A 80 7.45 0.24 14.86
C VAL A 80 7.32 -1.30 14.79
N SER A 81 7.14 -1.97 15.94
CA SER A 81 6.91 -3.41 15.95
C SER A 81 5.62 -3.78 15.19
N PRO A 82 5.50 -5.04 14.68
CA PRO A 82 4.25 -5.47 14.05
C PRO A 82 3.03 -5.37 14.96
N GLN A 83 3.18 -5.58 16.27
CA GLN A 83 2.11 -5.42 17.24
C GLN A 83 1.67 -3.95 17.40
N MET A 84 2.65 -3.04 17.47
CA MET A 84 2.36 -1.60 17.52
C MET A 84 1.74 -1.10 16.19
N PHE A 85 2.16 -1.68 15.06
CA PHE A 85 1.52 -1.41 13.77
C PHE A 85 0.05 -1.82 13.79
N GLU A 86 -0.29 -2.98 14.35
CA GLU A 86 -1.69 -3.38 14.52
C GLU A 86 -2.45 -2.38 15.40
N GLU A 87 -1.92 -2.11 16.59
CA GLU A 87 -2.55 -1.32 17.63
C GLU A 87 -2.79 0.14 17.22
N TYR A 88 -1.80 0.78 16.56
CA TYR A 88 -1.84 2.22 16.28
C TYR A 88 -2.21 2.55 14.82
N GLU A 89 -2.23 1.56 13.92
CA GLU A 89 -2.63 1.75 12.53
C GLU A 89 -3.86 0.92 12.19
N VAL A 90 -3.73 -0.43 12.16
CA VAL A 90 -4.78 -1.31 11.64
C VAL A 90 -6.11 -1.12 12.35
N GLU A 91 -6.11 -1.03 13.67
CA GLU A 91 -7.33 -0.86 14.49
C GLU A 91 -8.10 0.43 14.14
N TYR A 92 -7.40 1.48 13.74
CA TYR A 92 -8.01 2.77 13.40
C TYR A 92 -8.40 2.91 11.94
N VAL A 93 -7.60 2.34 11.02
CA VAL A 93 -7.87 2.49 9.58
C VAL A 93 -8.82 1.44 9.03
N LYS A 94 -8.87 0.26 9.65
CA LYS A 94 -9.73 -0.86 9.21
C LYS A 94 -11.20 -0.46 9.02
N PRO A 95 -11.89 0.20 10.00
CA PRO A 95 -13.28 0.60 9.82
C PRO A 95 -13.49 1.59 8.69
N LEU A 96 -12.48 2.38 8.35
CA LEU A 96 -12.51 3.34 7.24
C LEU A 96 -12.35 2.62 5.91
N LEU A 97 -11.31 1.78 5.80
CA LEU A 97 -10.96 1.09 4.56
C LEU A 97 -12.02 0.06 4.15
N GLU A 98 -12.63 -0.62 5.10
CA GLU A 98 -13.68 -1.62 4.83
C GLU A 98 -14.99 -1.03 4.28
N GLN A 99 -15.15 0.29 4.24
CA GLN A 99 -16.27 0.96 3.58
C GLN A 99 -16.12 0.99 2.05
N PHE A 100 -14.91 0.82 1.55
CA PHE A 100 -14.59 0.88 0.13
C PHE A 100 -14.67 -0.51 -0.52
N GLY A 101 -14.83 -0.54 -1.85
CA GLY A 101 -14.94 -1.78 -2.58
C GLY A 101 -13.67 -2.60 -2.56
N LEU A 102 -12.54 -1.99 -2.89
CA LEU A 102 -11.21 -2.61 -2.88
C LEU A 102 -10.17 -1.68 -2.28
N VAL A 103 -9.14 -2.26 -1.68
CA VAL A 103 -8.04 -1.52 -1.03
C VAL A 103 -6.68 -1.91 -1.61
N TYR A 104 -5.89 -0.91 -1.95
CA TYR A 104 -4.45 -1.00 -2.09
C TYR A 104 -3.80 -0.61 -0.76
N TYR A 105 -2.94 -1.46 -0.20
CA TYR A 105 -2.30 -1.15 1.08
C TYR A 105 -0.79 -1.00 0.96
N GLY A 106 -0.28 0.12 1.47
CA GLY A 106 1.14 0.44 1.60
C GLY A 106 1.71 1.36 0.53
N CYS A 107 2.91 1.85 0.77
CA CYS A 107 3.67 2.73 -0.12
C CYS A 107 5.17 2.41 -0.10
N CYS A 108 5.95 3.12 0.75
CA CYS A 108 7.40 2.99 0.81
C CYS A 108 7.89 2.15 2.00
N GLU A 109 7.03 1.86 2.95
CA GLU A 109 7.34 1.06 4.14
C GLU A 109 7.52 -0.43 3.80
N PRO A 110 8.39 -1.15 4.53
CA PRO A 110 8.56 -2.59 4.38
C PRO A 110 7.42 -3.34 5.08
N LEU A 111 6.53 -3.96 4.32
CA LEU A 111 5.33 -4.64 4.84
C LEU A 111 5.45 -6.17 4.92
N HIS A 112 6.57 -6.76 4.50
CA HIS A 112 6.75 -8.21 4.41
C HIS A 112 6.47 -8.98 5.72
N ASN A 113 6.62 -8.35 6.88
CA ASN A 113 6.36 -8.92 8.19
C ASN A 113 5.07 -8.39 8.86
N ARG A 114 4.17 -7.78 8.07
CA ARG A 114 2.90 -7.19 8.53
C ARG A 114 1.67 -7.73 7.81
N ILE A 115 1.88 -8.67 6.89
CA ILE A 115 0.83 -9.22 6.03
C ILE A 115 -0.32 -9.79 6.88
N ASP A 116 -0.02 -10.51 7.95
CA ASP A 116 -1.03 -11.15 8.79
C ASP A 116 -1.94 -10.13 9.52
N TYR A 117 -1.40 -8.96 9.82
CA TYR A 117 -2.18 -7.85 10.40
C TYR A 117 -3.02 -7.14 9.33
N ILE A 118 -2.44 -6.90 8.13
CA ILE A 118 -3.15 -6.33 6.98
C ILE A 118 -4.30 -7.26 6.54
N ARG A 119 -4.14 -8.58 6.67
CA ARG A 119 -5.16 -9.60 6.39
C ARG A 119 -6.46 -9.41 7.19
N LYS A 120 -6.41 -8.69 8.31
CA LYS A 120 -7.60 -8.34 9.11
C LYS A 120 -8.53 -7.34 8.42
N ILE A 121 -8.04 -6.63 7.39
CA ILE A 121 -8.81 -5.72 6.54
C ILE A 121 -9.35 -6.51 5.35
N LYS A 122 -10.66 -6.71 5.29
CA LYS A 122 -11.30 -7.72 4.43
C LYS A 122 -11.18 -7.50 2.92
N ASN A 123 -11.14 -6.26 2.48
CA ASN A 123 -11.23 -5.87 1.07
C ASN A 123 -9.87 -5.44 0.47
N VAL A 124 -8.77 -5.74 1.15
CA VAL A 124 -7.43 -5.57 0.57
C VAL A 124 -7.28 -6.48 -0.65
N ARG A 125 -6.81 -5.89 -1.77
CA ARG A 125 -6.56 -6.62 -3.01
C ARG A 125 -5.09 -6.60 -3.39
N LYS A 126 -4.40 -5.49 -3.13
CA LYS A 126 -2.99 -5.32 -3.46
C LYS A 126 -2.21 -4.89 -2.23
N ILE A 127 -1.01 -5.42 -2.06
CA ILE A 127 -0.09 -5.02 -1.00
C ILE A 127 1.22 -4.55 -1.61
N SER A 128 1.65 -3.36 -1.19
CA SER A 128 2.91 -2.76 -1.61
C SER A 128 4.10 -3.55 -1.08
N MET A 129 5.03 -3.90 -1.97
CA MET A 129 6.35 -4.43 -1.63
C MET A 129 7.40 -3.43 -2.08
N SER A 130 7.79 -2.54 -1.17
CA SER A 130 8.80 -1.51 -1.40
C SER A 130 10.18 -2.13 -1.67
N PRO A 131 11.17 -1.35 -2.16
CA PRO A 131 12.54 -1.84 -2.33
C PRO A 131 13.16 -2.41 -1.03
N TRP A 132 12.68 -1.96 0.12
CA TRP A 132 13.16 -2.34 1.46
C TRP A 132 12.47 -3.59 2.03
N ALA A 133 11.43 -4.07 1.37
CA ALA A 133 10.73 -5.29 1.77
C ALA A 133 11.48 -6.54 1.31
N ASP A 134 11.58 -7.53 2.18
CA ASP A 134 12.01 -8.87 1.79
C ASP A 134 10.90 -9.51 0.94
N ILE A 135 11.17 -9.64 -0.36
CA ILE A 135 10.19 -10.13 -1.33
C ILE A 135 9.86 -11.62 -1.13
N ARG A 136 10.81 -12.42 -0.65
CA ARG A 136 10.57 -13.85 -0.39
C ARG A 136 9.63 -14.02 0.79
N ALA A 137 9.96 -13.39 1.92
CA ALA A 137 9.09 -13.40 3.10
C ALA A 137 7.71 -12.83 2.78
N GLY A 138 7.63 -11.71 2.04
CA GLY A 138 6.36 -11.13 1.63
C GLY A 138 5.52 -12.06 0.76
N ALA A 139 6.12 -12.70 -0.23
CA ALA A 139 5.42 -13.65 -1.10
C ALA A 139 4.93 -14.90 -0.34
N GLU A 140 5.77 -15.40 0.57
CA GLU A 140 5.42 -16.53 1.44
C GLU A 140 4.19 -16.22 2.31
N HIS A 141 4.11 -15.05 2.92
CA HIS A 141 2.95 -14.64 3.72
C HIS A 141 1.71 -14.32 2.88
N ILE A 142 1.88 -13.86 1.64
CA ILE A 142 0.78 -13.52 0.72
C ILE A 142 0.09 -14.77 0.17
N HIS A 143 0.82 -15.82 -0.18
CA HIS A 143 0.31 -17.10 -0.69
C HIS A 143 -0.78 -16.99 -1.78
N GLY A 144 -0.71 -15.98 -2.63
CA GLY A 144 -1.68 -15.77 -3.70
C GLY A 144 -2.99 -15.10 -3.29
N ASP A 145 -3.19 -14.75 -2.02
CA ASP A 145 -4.40 -14.06 -1.55
C ASP A 145 -4.48 -12.60 -2.02
N TYR A 146 -3.33 -11.99 -2.30
CA TYR A 146 -3.20 -10.59 -2.71
C TYR A 146 -2.28 -10.46 -3.93
N VAL A 147 -2.43 -9.35 -4.65
CA VAL A 147 -1.45 -8.96 -5.67
C VAL A 147 -0.23 -8.35 -4.99
N ILE A 148 0.94 -8.87 -5.27
CA ILE A 148 2.21 -8.23 -4.91
C ILE A 148 2.42 -7.02 -5.81
N SER A 149 2.34 -5.82 -5.24
CA SER A 149 2.67 -4.57 -5.94
C SER A 149 4.13 -4.21 -5.67
N ARG A 150 5.05 -4.81 -6.45
CA ARG A 150 6.49 -4.65 -6.26
C ARG A 150 6.99 -3.34 -6.82
N LYS A 151 7.75 -2.63 -6.02
CA LYS A 151 8.50 -1.44 -6.42
C LYS A 151 9.99 -1.78 -6.47
N PRO A 152 10.56 -1.98 -7.68
CA PRO A 152 12.00 -2.15 -7.85
C PRO A 152 12.76 -0.93 -7.37
N ASN A 153 14.02 -1.12 -6.97
CA ASN A 153 14.82 -0.02 -6.41
C ASN A 153 15.15 1.04 -7.49
N PRO A 154 14.60 2.26 -7.40
CA PRO A 154 14.82 3.29 -8.39
C PRO A 154 16.26 3.81 -8.43
N ALA A 155 17.04 3.61 -7.36
CA ALA A 155 18.43 4.03 -7.29
C ALA A 155 19.31 3.35 -8.35
N TYR A 156 18.94 2.16 -8.81
CA TYR A 156 19.70 1.47 -9.88
C TYR A 156 19.69 2.24 -11.20
N LEU A 157 18.59 2.97 -11.50
CA LEU A 157 18.50 3.83 -12.68
C LEU A 157 19.18 5.19 -12.46
N ALA A 158 19.18 5.67 -11.22
CA ALA A 158 19.73 6.96 -10.84
C ALA A 158 21.26 6.96 -10.61
N ALA A 159 21.87 5.78 -10.51
CA ALA A 159 23.31 5.66 -10.27
C ALA A 159 24.14 6.20 -11.45
N ALA A 160 25.32 6.74 -11.16
CA ALA A 160 26.23 7.23 -12.18
C ALA A 160 26.64 6.10 -13.17
N SER A 161 26.88 4.89 -12.64
CA SER A 161 27.08 3.68 -13.43
C SER A 161 25.82 2.82 -13.41
N PHE A 162 25.28 2.52 -14.58
CA PHE A 162 24.12 1.63 -14.73
C PHE A 162 24.58 0.17 -14.90
N ASP A 163 24.09 -0.70 -14.02
CA ASP A 163 24.29 -2.14 -14.10
C ASP A 163 22.96 -2.86 -14.43
N PRO A 164 22.74 -3.21 -15.70
CA PRO A 164 21.50 -3.90 -16.09
C PRO A 164 21.36 -5.30 -15.49
N GLU A 165 22.48 -5.96 -15.15
CA GLU A 165 22.43 -7.28 -14.52
C GLU A 165 21.95 -7.21 -13.06
N LEU A 166 22.23 -6.12 -12.37
CA LEU A 166 21.69 -5.88 -11.04
C LEU A 166 20.17 -5.74 -11.09
N VAL A 167 19.65 -4.93 -12.02
CA VAL A 167 18.21 -4.78 -12.25
C VAL A 167 17.58 -6.12 -12.62
N ARG A 168 18.18 -6.86 -13.55
CA ARG A 168 17.70 -8.18 -13.99
C ARG A 168 17.59 -9.16 -12.81
N ARG A 169 18.60 -9.22 -11.94
CA ARG A 169 18.59 -10.10 -10.77
C ARG A 169 17.46 -9.76 -9.80
N GLU A 170 17.23 -8.47 -9.52
CA GLU A 170 16.12 -8.05 -8.66
C GLU A 170 14.75 -8.45 -9.23
N LEU A 171 14.54 -8.20 -10.52
CA LEU A 171 13.29 -8.56 -11.18
C LEU A 171 13.09 -10.08 -11.24
N GLN A 172 14.14 -10.84 -11.56
CA GLN A 172 14.08 -12.31 -11.56
C GLN A 172 13.79 -12.88 -10.17
N GLU A 173 14.37 -12.30 -9.12
CA GLU A 173 14.10 -12.69 -7.74
C GLU A 173 12.63 -12.45 -7.37
N THR A 174 12.12 -11.29 -7.73
CA THR A 174 10.69 -10.95 -7.53
C THR A 174 9.77 -11.94 -8.25
N CYS A 175 10.03 -12.20 -9.53
CA CYS A 175 9.23 -13.15 -10.31
C CYS A 175 9.32 -14.59 -9.77
N ARG A 176 10.49 -15.00 -9.28
CA ARG A 176 10.70 -16.31 -8.68
C ARG A 176 9.90 -16.43 -7.39
N ALA A 177 10.04 -15.49 -6.46
CA ALA A 177 9.32 -15.49 -5.19
C ALA A 177 7.80 -15.52 -5.41
N ALA A 178 7.29 -14.70 -6.34
CA ALA A 178 5.87 -14.68 -6.69
C ALA A 178 5.41 -16.04 -7.25
N LYS A 179 6.16 -16.61 -8.19
CA LYS A 179 5.81 -17.89 -8.83
C LYS A 179 5.83 -19.05 -7.86
N GLU A 180 6.86 -19.15 -7.02
CA GLU A 180 7.02 -20.22 -6.02
C GLU A 180 5.87 -20.24 -5.00
N ASN A 181 5.26 -19.08 -4.73
CA ASN A 181 4.16 -18.92 -3.78
C ASN A 181 2.79 -18.71 -4.43
N GLY A 182 2.66 -18.91 -5.75
CA GLY A 182 1.39 -18.77 -6.46
C GLY A 182 0.82 -17.34 -6.48
N CYS A 183 1.67 -16.33 -6.26
CA CYS A 183 1.24 -14.94 -6.18
C CYS A 183 1.14 -14.28 -7.55
N THR A 184 0.09 -13.49 -7.75
CA THR A 184 0.04 -12.49 -8.81
C THR A 184 0.95 -11.33 -8.45
N CYS A 185 1.71 -10.80 -9.42
CA CYS A 185 2.66 -9.72 -9.20
C CYS A 185 2.54 -8.66 -10.29
N GLU A 186 2.57 -7.40 -9.89
CA GLU A 186 2.79 -6.24 -10.75
C GLU A 186 4.10 -5.55 -10.39
N LEU A 187 4.72 -4.90 -11.36
CA LEU A 187 5.97 -4.14 -11.19
C LEU A 187 5.68 -2.67 -11.44
N ILE A 188 6.01 -1.83 -10.47
CA ILE A 188 5.78 -0.38 -10.53
C ILE A 188 7.09 0.33 -10.38
N LEU A 189 7.55 0.96 -11.44
CA LEU A 189 8.71 1.82 -11.42
C LEU A 189 8.27 3.21 -10.95
N LYS A 190 8.62 3.56 -9.72
CA LYS A 190 8.30 4.86 -9.13
C LYS A 190 9.50 5.49 -8.43
N ASP A 191 9.37 6.77 -8.09
CA ASP A 191 10.39 7.54 -7.35
C ASP A 191 11.74 7.64 -8.09
N VAL A 192 11.72 7.50 -9.42
CA VAL A 192 12.91 7.70 -10.26
C VAL A 192 13.19 9.20 -10.35
N SER A 193 14.23 9.66 -9.65
CA SER A 193 14.61 11.08 -9.62
C SER A 193 15.41 11.51 -10.86
N THR A 194 16.18 10.61 -11.43
CA THR A 194 16.99 10.84 -12.62
C THR A 194 17.40 9.53 -13.28
N VAL A 195 17.66 9.56 -14.56
CA VAL A 195 18.35 8.50 -15.33
C VAL A 195 19.71 8.98 -15.84
N GLN A 196 20.29 10.03 -15.22
CA GLN A 196 21.58 10.61 -15.59
C GLN A 196 21.66 11.04 -17.06
N TYR A 197 20.54 11.56 -17.60
CA TYR A 197 20.35 11.91 -19.03
C TYR A 197 20.45 10.72 -20.00
N HIS A 198 20.39 9.48 -19.52
CA HIS A 198 20.42 8.26 -20.30
C HIS A 198 19.01 7.68 -20.42
N LEU A 199 18.25 8.07 -21.43
CA LEU A 199 16.85 7.66 -21.62
C LEU A 199 16.69 6.17 -21.96
N GLU A 200 17.77 5.50 -22.33
CA GLU A 200 17.85 4.07 -22.64
C GLU A 200 17.94 3.15 -21.40
N ARG A 201 18.06 3.69 -20.21
CA ARG A 201 18.15 2.94 -18.93
C ARG A 201 16.85 2.30 -18.48
#